data_63a2716adc72238e8fe05811a34cd1ee
#
_entry.id   63a2716adc72238e8fe05811a34cd1ee
#
_cell.length_a   1.000
_cell.length_b   1.000
_cell.length_c   1.000
_cell.angle_alpha   90.00
_cell.angle_beta   90.00
_cell.angle_gamma   90.00
#
_symmetry.space_group_name_H-M   'P 1'
#
loop_
_entity.id
_entity.type
_entity.pdbx_description
1 polymer ?
#
loop_
_entity_poly.entity_id
_entity_poly.type
_entity_poly.pdbx_seq_one_letter_code
_entity_poly.pdbx_strand_id
1 'polypeptide(L)'
;ESMKDLPLPNTYTEANVSTALSNREELKSLELASEIYRQKVNVVRADFLPSVALTANYLVTNPSLVNGFENKFRGMWAAGIVVKIPVFHWGEGIYKVKAAKAEANIARYKLEDIKEKVELQVTQNSYKVNESTKKLALAEKNMEKAEENLRYANLGFKEGVIPTSNVLEAQTAWFSAQAGKIDAQIDVKMSELYLNKSMGILK
;
A
#
# COMPACT_ATOMS: atom_id res chain seq x y z
N GLU A 1 5.46 -16.67 -33.91
CA GLU A 1 6.10 -17.13 -32.67
C GLU A 1 5.06 -17.30 -31.59
N SER A 2 5.03 -18.50 -31.03
CA SER A 2 3.99 -19.00 -30.16
C SER A 2 3.96 -18.24 -28.83
N MET A 3 2.77 -17.83 -28.36
CA MET A 3 2.50 -17.28 -27.02
C MET A 3 2.85 -18.23 -25.85
N LYS A 4 3.58 -19.33 -26.12
CA LYS A 4 3.93 -20.34 -25.13
C LYS A 4 5.09 -19.97 -24.21
N ASP A 5 5.80 -18.89 -24.48
CA ASP A 5 6.99 -18.48 -23.72
C ASP A 5 6.80 -17.17 -22.95
N LEU A 6 5.67 -17.04 -22.23
CA LEU A 6 5.60 -16.07 -21.15
C LEU A 6 6.59 -16.52 -20.07
N PRO A 7 7.63 -15.73 -19.77
CA PRO A 7 8.60 -16.12 -18.74
C PRO A 7 7.85 -16.29 -17.41
N LEU A 8 8.01 -17.48 -16.83
CA LEU A 8 7.57 -17.76 -15.46
C LEU A 8 8.16 -16.71 -14.50
N PRO A 9 7.48 -16.40 -13.40
CA PRO A 9 7.99 -15.44 -12.41
C PRO A 9 9.39 -15.88 -11.96
N ASN A 10 10.35 -15.02 -12.18
CA ASN A 10 11.73 -15.25 -11.78
C ASN A 10 11.85 -15.12 -10.25
N THR A 11 12.83 -15.81 -9.64
CA THR A 11 13.24 -15.68 -8.23
C THR A 11 13.38 -14.21 -7.78
N TYR A 12 13.70 -13.31 -8.71
CA TYR A 12 13.73 -11.85 -8.52
C TYR A 12 12.35 -11.26 -8.16
N THR A 13 11.26 -11.77 -8.72
CA THR A 13 9.90 -11.30 -8.43
C THR A 13 9.48 -11.69 -7.00
N GLU A 14 9.83 -12.89 -6.55
CA GLU A 14 9.56 -13.35 -5.17
C GLU A 14 10.30 -12.51 -4.13
N ALA A 15 11.58 -12.19 -4.39
CA ALA A 15 12.37 -11.31 -3.53
C ALA A 15 11.76 -9.89 -3.46
N ASN A 16 11.23 -9.37 -4.56
CA ASN A 16 10.56 -8.08 -4.59
C ASN A 16 9.24 -8.08 -3.81
N VAL A 17 8.46 -9.16 -3.88
CA VAL A 17 7.23 -9.34 -3.10
C VAL A 17 7.52 -9.35 -1.61
N SER A 18 8.52 -10.15 -1.17
CA SER A 18 8.90 -10.21 0.25
C SER A 18 9.35 -8.85 0.78
N THR A 19 10.09 -8.09 -0.02
CA THR A 19 10.52 -6.72 0.30
C THR A 19 9.32 -5.78 0.43
N ALA A 20 8.35 -5.87 -0.48
CA ALA A 20 7.14 -5.06 -0.43
C ALA A 20 6.31 -5.35 0.83
N LEU A 21 6.11 -6.62 1.17
CA LEU A 21 5.35 -7.03 2.35
C LEU A 21 5.98 -6.53 3.66
N SER A 22 7.31 -6.40 3.71
CA SER A 22 8.02 -5.89 4.91
C SER A 22 8.08 -4.37 4.99
N ASN A 23 8.15 -3.67 3.85
CA ASN A 23 8.43 -2.23 3.82
C ASN A 23 7.18 -1.35 3.77
N ARG A 24 6.07 -1.85 3.22
CA ARG A 24 4.86 -1.01 3.04
C ARG A 24 4.20 -0.67 4.37
N GLU A 25 4.19 0.63 4.69
CA GLU A 25 3.61 1.15 5.93
C GLU A 25 2.09 0.92 6.02
N GLU A 26 1.40 0.87 4.87
CA GLU A 26 -0.03 0.56 4.84
C GLU A 26 -0.34 -0.86 5.37
N LEU A 27 0.53 -1.85 5.09
CA LEU A 27 0.38 -3.20 5.61
C LEU A 27 0.59 -3.24 7.12
N LYS A 28 1.61 -2.55 7.62
CA LYS A 28 1.86 -2.42 9.07
C LYS A 28 0.66 -1.78 9.78
N SER A 29 0.08 -0.74 9.19
CA SER A 29 -1.11 -0.09 9.76
C SER A 29 -2.32 -1.02 9.81
N LEU A 30 -2.53 -1.83 8.76
CA LEU A 30 -3.60 -2.82 8.72
C LEU A 30 -3.37 -4.00 9.67
N GLU A 31 -2.12 -4.42 9.87
CA GLU A 31 -1.76 -5.42 10.88
C GLU A 31 -2.10 -4.95 12.29
N LEU A 32 -1.73 -3.70 12.62
CA LEU A 32 -2.10 -3.07 13.89
C LEU A 32 -3.61 -2.91 14.03
N ALA A 33 -4.32 -2.53 12.96
CA ALA A 33 -5.78 -2.44 12.96
C ALA A 33 -6.42 -3.81 13.22
N SER A 34 -5.93 -4.87 12.59
CA SER A 34 -6.39 -6.25 12.83
C SER A 34 -6.18 -6.67 14.29
N GLU A 35 -5.02 -6.31 14.86
CA GLU A 35 -4.72 -6.58 16.28
C GLU A 35 -5.66 -5.81 17.21
N ILE A 36 -5.96 -4.54 16.92
CA ILE A 36 -6.93 -3.73 17.70
C ILE A 36 -8.30 -4.44 17.71
N TYR A 37 -8.80 -4.89 16.57
CA TYR A 37 -10.07 -5.62 16.51
C TYR A 37 -10.02 -6.96 17.26
N ARG A 38 -8.89 -7.64 17.25
CA ARG A 38 -8.66 -8.84 18.05
C ARG A 38 -8.75 -8.54 19.54
N GLN A 39 -8.12 -7.46 20.00
CA GLN A 39 -8.20 -7.05 21.41
C GLN A 39 -9.58 -6.51 21.80
N LYS A 40 -10.31 -5.87 20.87
CA LYS A 40 -11.70 -5.44 21.08
C LYS A 40 -12.60 -6.60 21.53
N VAL A 41 -12.36 -7.84 21.04
CA VAL A 41 -13.08 -9.03 21.50
C VAL A 41 -12.90 -9.24 23.00
N ASN A 42 -11.68 -9.01 23.52
CA ASN A 42 -11.39 -9.16 24.95
C ASN A 42 -12.05 -8.04 25.77
N VAL A 43 -12.08 -6.81 25.24
CA VAL A 43 -12.80 -5.69 25.88
C VAL A 43 -14.29 -6.00 26.00
N VAL A 44 -14.91 -6.46 24.90
CA VAL A 44 -16.34 -6.85 24.92
C VAL A 44 -16.59 -8.01 25.89
N ARG A 45 -15.66 -8.94 26.06
CA ARG A 45 -15.77 -9.99 27.09
C ARG A 45 -15.68 -9.44 28.50
N ALA A 46 -14.81 -8.44 28.71
CA ALA A 46 -14.61 -7.81 30.02
C ALA A 46 -15.87 -7.15 30.55
N ASP A 47 -16.76 -6.63 29.68
CA ASP A 47 -18.04 -6.05 30.06
C ASP A 47 -18.97 -7.04 30.79
N PHE A 48 -18.75 -8.33 30.60
CA PHE A 48 -19.51 -9.42 31.22
C PHE A 48 -18.78 -10.12 32.38
N LEU A 49 -17.61 -9.60 32.77
CA LEU A 49 -16.84 -10.08 33.91
C LEU A 49 -17.02 -9.15 35.12
N PRO A 50 -16.81 -9.64 36.35
CA PRO A 50 -16.76 -8.79 37.53
C PRO A 50 -15.72 -7.69 37.36
N SER A 51 -16.12 -6.42 37.66
CA SER A 51 -15.22 -5.28 37.64
C SER A 51 -15.11 -4.66 39.02
N VAL A 52 -13.90 -4.21 39.36
CA VAL A 52 -13.58 -3.53 40.63
C VAL A 52 -13.05 -2.14 40.29
N ALA A 53 -13.63 -1.11 40.85
CA ALA A 53 -13.18 0.27 40.71
C ALA A 53 -12.89 0.89 42.05
N LEU A 54 -11.74 1.58 42.16
CA LEU A 54 -11.42 2.46 43.27
C LEU A 54 -11.92 3.87 42.94
N THR A 55 -12.69 4.47 43.84
CA THR A 55 -13.23 5.82 43.66
C THR A 55 -12.72 6.72 44.79
N ALA A 56 -12.31 7.93 44.42
CA ALA A 56 -12.00 9.00 45.39
C ALA A 56 -12.59 10.31 44.90
N ASN A 57 -13.36 10.94 45.76
CA ASN A 57 -14.04 12.19 45.44
C ASN A 57 -13.71 13.25 46.50
N TYR A 58 -13.49 14.48 46.06
CA TYR A 58 -13.40 15.65 46.92
C TYR A 58 -14.53 16.61 46.55
N LEU A 59 -15.41 16.85 47.46
CA LEU A 59 -16.61 17.72 47.25
C LEU A 59 -16.51 18.94 48.13
N VAL A 60 -16.65 20.11 47.55
CA VAL A 60 -16.77 21.39 48.28
C VAL A 60 -18.17 21.91 48.11
N THR A 61 -18.87 22.11 49.19
CA THR A 61 -20.26 22.60 49.18
C THR A 61 -20.46 23.79 50.09
N ASN A 62 -21.39 24.66 49.70
CA ASN A 62 -21.94 25.75 50.51
C ASN A 62 -23.46 25.77 50.27
N PRO A 63 -24.33 25.56 51.31
CA PRO A 63 -24.00 25.25 52.71
C PRO A 63 -23.30 23.89 52.87
N SER A 64 -22.58 23.72 53.99
CA SER A 64 -21.90 22.45 54.32
C SER A 64 -22.92 21.36 54.61
N LEU A 65 -22.80 20.21 53.92
CA LEU A 65 -23.69 19.05 54.13
C LEU A 65 -23.30 18.19 55.34
N VAL A 66 -22.12 18.46 55.94
CA VAL A 66 -21.53 17.62 56.99
C VAL A 66 -21.83 18.11 58.41
N ASN A 67 -21.93 19.45 58.60
CA ASN A 67 -22.10 20.07 59.94
C ASN A 67 -23.40 20.89 60.06
N GLY A 68 -24.51 20.44 59.45
CA GLY A 68 -25.74 21.24 59.43
C GLY A 68 -25.61 22.42 58.46
N PHE A 69 -26.68 23.13 58.23
CA PHE A 69 -26.79 24.17 57.20
C PHE A 69 -25.93 25.45 57.47
N GLU A 70 -24.65 25.29 57.83
CA GLU A 70 -23.73 26.43 57.90
C GLU A 70 -23.43 26.97 56.49
N ASN A 71 -23.69 28.25 56.26
CA ASN A 71 -23.37 28.95 55.00
C ASN A 71 -21.86 29.25 54.90
N LYS A 72 -21.03 28.19 54.83
CA LYS A 72 -19.59 28.26 54.61
C LYS A 72 -19.13 27.15 53.64
N PHE A 73 -18.18 27.47 52.80
CA PHE A 73 -17.53 26.44 51.96
C PHE A 73 -16.75 25.49 52.84
N ARG A 74 -17.09 24.21 52.79
CA ARG A 74 -16.30 23.14 53.42
C ARG A 74 -16.04 22.00 52.42
N GLY A 75 -14.84 21.50 52.42
CA GLY A 75 -14.41 20.33 51.64
C GLY A 75 -14.64 19.04 52.40
N MET A 76 -15.14 18.05 51.71
CA MET A 76 -15.26 16.68 52.20
C MET A 76 -14.63 15.75 51.17
N TRP A 77 -13.85 14.78 51.63
CA TRP A 77 -13.34 13.73 50.78
C TRP A 77 -14.02 12.39 51.10
N ALA A 78 -14.21 11.58 50.09
CA ALA A 78 -14.70 10.21 50.23
C ALA A 78 -13.89 9.30 49.33
N ALA A 79 -13.52 8.14 49.86
CA ALA A 79 -12.88 7.09 49.11
C ALA A 79 -13.68 5.79 49.29
N GLY A 80 -13.78 5.00 48.23
CA GLY A 80 -14.54 3.75 48.24
C GLY A 80 -14.11 2.76 47.17
N ILE A 81 -14.51 1.53 47.36
CA ILE A 81 -14.33 0.45 46.39
C ILE A 81 -15.72 0.06 45.88
N VAL A 82 -15.89 0.10 44.57
CA VAL A 82 -17.12 -0.33 43.90
C VAL A 82 -16.85 -1.65 43.19
N VAL A 83 -17.59 -2.68 43.54
CA VAL A 83 -17.54 -3.98 42.87
C VAL A 83 -18.83 -4.18 42.09
N LYS A 84 -18.73 -4.31 40.75
CA LYS A 84 -19.87 -4.55 39.86
C LYS A 84 -19.78 -5.99 39.32
N ILE A 85 -20.77 -6.81 39.66
CA ILE A 85 -20.86 -8.20 39.23
C ILE A 85 -22.10 -8.35 38.33
N PRO A 86 -21.92 -8.50 37.00
CA PRO A 86 -23.05 -8.78 36.10
C PRO A 86 -23.54 -10.19 36.31
N VAL A 87 -24.80 -10.35 36.78
CA VAL A 87 -25.34 -11.67 37.16
C VAL A 87 -26.07 -12.35 35.99
N PHE A 88 -26.84 -11.62 35.22
CA PHE A 88 -27.59 -12.17 34.09
C PHE A 88 -27.93 -11.15 33.02
N HIS A 89 -27.70 -11.51 31.73
CA HIS A 89 -27.90 -10.63 30.56
C HIS A 89 -28.60 -11.34 29.40
N TRP A 90 -29.49 -12.33 29.69
CA TRP A 90 -30.32 -13.01 28.68
C TRP A 90 -29.57 -13.45 27.41
N GLY A 91 -28.32 -13.89 27.52
CA GLY A 91 -27.48 -14.32 26.39
C GLY A 91 -26.86 -13.19 25.57
N GLU A 92 -27.08 -11.91 25.91
CA GLU A 92 -26.54 -10.75 25.21
C GLU A 92 -25.01 -10.82 25.03
N GLY A 93 -24.28 -11.23 26.06
CA GLY A 93 -22.84 -11.35 26.04
C GLY A 93 -22.32 -12.31 24.96
N ILE A 94 -23.02 -13.44 24.74
CA ILE A 94 -22.66 -14.42 23.72
C ILE A 94 -22.76 -13.80 22.33
N TYR A 95 -23.84 -13.09 22.04
CA TYR A 95 -24.05 -12.46 20.73
C TYR A 95 -23.12 -11.27 20.51
N LYS A 96 -22.88 -10.43 21.52
CA LYS A 96 -21.91 -9.30 21.43
C LYS A 96 -20.49 -9.82 21.17
N VAL A 97 -20.06 -10.87 21.88
CA VAL A 97 -18.74 -11.47 21.63
C VAL A 97 -18.67 -12.11 20.24
N LYS A 98 -19.74 -12.75 19.75
CA LYS A 98 -19.80 -13.28 18.38
C LYS A 98 -19.69 -12.14 17.35
N ALA A 99 -20.39 -11.03 17.55
CA ALA A 99 -20.32 -9.86 16.69
C ALA A 99 -18.90 -9.27 16.66
N ALA A 100 -18.28 -9.06 17.82
CA ALA A 100 -16.91 -8.58 17.91
C ALA A 100 -15.88 -9.52 17.23
N LYS A 101 -16.08 -10.85 17.34
CA LYS A 101 -15.26 -11.83 16.60
C LYS A 101 -15.46 -11.73 15.09
N ALA A 102 -16.69 -11.50 14.63
CA ALA A 102 -16.95 -11.29 13.20
C ALA A 102 -16.25 -10.03 12.68
N GLU A 103 -16.29 -8.91 13.44
CA GLU A 103 -15.54 -7.69 13.11
C GLU A 103 -14.03 -7.94 13.04
N ALA A 104 -13.46 -8.70 13.97
CA ALA A 104 -12.05 -9.08 13.95
C ALA A 104 -11.70 -9.93 12.72
N ASN A 105 -12.57 -10.86 12.32
CA ASN A 105 -12.37 -11.62 11.09
C ASN A 105 -12.44 -10.75 9.83
N ILE A 106 -13.36 -9.78 9.78
CA ILE A 106 -13.43 -8.81 8.67
C ILE A 106 -12.12 -8.03 8.55
N ALA A 107 -11.58 -7.54 9.67
CA ALA A 107 -10.31 -6.82 9.67
C ALA A 107 -9.14 -7.70 9.19
N ARG A 108 -9.11 -8.98 9.60
CA ARG A 108 -8.12 -9.95 9.14
C ARG A 108 -8.23 -10.21 7.63
N TYR A 109 -9.42 -10.47 7.13
CA TYR A 109 -9.63 -10.71 5.69
C TYR A 109 -9.29 -9.48 4.85
N LYS A 110 -9.54 -8.27 5.36
CA LYS A 110 -9.12 -7.04 4.70
C LYS A 110 -7.59 -6.93 4.60
N LEU A 111 -6.87 -7.34 5.64
CA LEU A 111 -5.40 -7.39 5.59
C LEU A 111 -4.91 -8.41 4.56
N GLU A 112 -5.50 -9.61 4.52
CA GLU A 112 -5.17 -10.66 3.54
C GLU A 112 -5.44 -10.18 2.11
N ASP A 113 -6.59 -9.58 1.83
CA ASP A 113 -6.94 -9.00 0.51
C ASP A 113 -5.94 -7.92 0.06
N ILE A 114 -5.48 -7.07 0.98
CA ILE A 114 -4.48 -6.05 0.63
C ILE A 114 -3.10 -6.67 0.41
N LYS A 115 -2.72 -7.71 1.16
CA LYS A 115 -1.47 -8.45 0.90
C LYS A 115 -1.46 -9.07 -0.51
N GLU A 116 -2.54 -9.72 -0.91
CA GLU A 116 -2.69 -10.28 -2.26
C GLU A 116 -2.64 -9.21 -3.35
N LYS A 117 -3.29 -8.06 -3.13
CA LYS A 117 -3.23 -6.91 -4.06
C LYS A 117 -1.81 -6.35 -4.19
N VAL A 118 -1.06 -6.27 -3.10
CA VAL A 118 0.34 -5.83 -3.12
C VAL A 118 1.20 -6.82 -3.92
N GLU A 119 1.04 -8.11 -3.70
CA GLU A 119 1.74 -9.16 -4.44
C GLU A 119 1.45 -9.08 -5.94
N LEU A 120 0.18 -8.94 -6.32
CA LEU A 120 -0.23 -8.75 -7.71
C LEU A 120 0.40 -7.49 -8.31
N GLN A 121 0.37 -6.37 -7.60
CA GLN A 121 0.92 -5.10 -8.07
C GLN A 121 2.44 -5.17 -8.30
N VAL A 122 3.19 -5.78 -7.38
CA VAL A 122 4.64 -5.97 -7.52
C VAL A 122 4.96 -6.87 -8.71
N THR A 123 4.21 -7.97 -8.85
CA THR A 123 4.36 -8.90 -9.97
C THR A 123 4.11 -8.20 -11.31
N GLN A 124 3.01 -7.45 -11.43
CA GLN A 124 2.69 -6.68 -12.65
C GLN A 124 3.77 -5.65 -12.98
N ASN A 125 4.27 -4.91 -11.98
CA ASN A 125 5.32 -3.92 -12.20
C ASN A 125 6.66 -4.58 -12.57
N SER A 126 6.98 -5.76 -12.02
CA SER A 126 8.18 -6.53 -12.41
C SER A 126 8.12 -6.96 -13.88
N TYR A 127 6.96 -7.43 -14.34
CA TYR A 127 6.76 -7.75 -15.77
C TYR A 127 6.85 -6.50 -16.65
N LYS A 128 6.33 -5.35 -16.17
CA LYS A 128 6.39 -4.08 -16.91
C LYS A 128 7.81 -3.58 -17.11
N VAL A 129 8.68 -3.72 -16.10
CA VAL A 129 10.12 -3.41 -16.24
C VAL A 129 10.76 -4.29 -17.30
N ASN A 130 10.49 -5.59 -17.30
CA ASN A 130 11.04 -6.51 -18.31
C ASN A 130 10.52 -6.18 -19.72
N GLU A 131 9.23 -5.86 -19.86
CA GLU A 131 8.64 -5.45 -21.13
C GLU A 131 9.28 -4.17 -21.66
N SER A 132 9.38 -3.12 -20.84
CA SER A 132 9.96 -1.82 -21.23
C SER A 132 11.45 -1.96 -21.60
N THR A 133 12.22 -2.80 -20.88
CA THR A 133 13.61 -3.09 -21.22
C THR A 133 13.74 -3.76 -22.60
N LYS A 134 12.86 -4.71 -22.93
CA LYS A 134 12.83 -5.33 -24.27
C LYS A 134 12.43 -4.33 -25.36
N LYS A 135 11.48 -3.44 -25.08
CA LYS A 135 11.10 -2.35 -26.00
C LYS A 135 12.25 -1.41 -26.25
N LEU A 136 13.03 -1.05 -25.22
CA LEU A 136 14.20 -0.22 -25.36
C LEU A 136 15.24 -0.89 -26.27
N ALA A 137 15.57 -2.16 -26.06
CA ALA A 137 16.49 -2.90 -26.90
C ALA A 137 16.03 -2.96 -28.37
N LEU A 138 14.73 -3.04 -28.62
CA LEU A 138 14.17 -2.97 -29.98
C LEU A 138 14.29 -1.56 -30.57
N ALA A 139 13.99 -0.51 -29.79
CA ALA A 139 14.11 0.88 -30.22
C ALA A 139 15.58 1.25 -30.54
N GLU A 140 16.54 0.74 -29.77
CA GLU A 140 17.98 0.92 -30.06
C GLU A 140 18.38 0.29 -31.39
N LYS A 141 17.93 -0.94 -31.68
CA LYS A 141 18.16 -1.58 -32.99
C LYS A 141 17.49 -0.83 -34.15
N ASN A 142 16.29 -0.30 -33.93
CA ASN A 142 15.60 0.51 -34.93
C ASN A 142 16.36 1.82 -35.20
N MET A 143 16.89 2.45 -34.16
CA MET A 143 17.72 3.65 -34.28
C MET A 143 18.99 3.38 -35.10
N GLU A 144 19.70 2.29 -34.80
CA GLU A 144 20.90 1.87 -35.55
C GLU A 144 20.60 1.70 -37.04
N LYS A 145 19.50 1.00 -37.36
CA LYS A 145 19.08 0.83 -38.79
C LYS A 145 18.70 2.15 -39.45
N ALA A 146 18.02 3.05 -38.72
CA ALA A 146 17.65 4.36 -39.27
C ALA A 146 18.88 5.25 -39.52
N GLU A 147 19.89 5.19 -38.65
CA GLU A 147 21.18 5.87 -38.83
C GLU A 147 21.93 5.35 -40.06
N GLU A 148 22.00 4.03 -40.24
CA GLU A 148 22.61 3.44 -41.42
C GLU A 148 21.87 3.83 -42.69
N ASN A 149 20.52 3.76 -42.71
CA ASN A 149 19.71 4.15 -43.85
C ASN A 149 19.95 5.60 -44.23
N LEU A 150 19.95 6.53 -43.26
CA LEU A 150 20.23 7.93 -43.48
C LEU A 150 21.66 8.14 -44.03
N ARG A 151 22.66 7.40 -43.55
CA ARG A 151 24.02 7.44 -44.04
C ARG A 151 24.09 7.02 -45.50
N TYR A 152 23.44 5.92 -45.88
CA TYR A 152 23.41 5.45 -47.28
C TYR A 152 22.63 6.40 -48.19
N ALA A 153 21.50 6.96 -47.72
CA ALA A 153 20.74 7.94 -48.47
C ALA A 153 21.58 9.22 -48.77
N ASN A 154 22.32 9.73 -47.78
CA ASN A 154 23.21 10.87 -47.95
C ASN A 154 24.36 10.56 -48.93
N LEU A 155 24.92 9.32 -48.88
CA LEU A 155 25.98 8.90 -49.80
C LEU A 155 25.48 8.84 -51.24
N GLY A 156 24.35 8.14 -51.46
CA GLY A 156 23.75 8.03 -52.77
C GLY A 156 23.28 9.36 -53.39
N PHE A 157 22.86 10.30 -52.56
CA PHE A 157 22.55 11.66 -52.99
C PHE A 157 23.79 12.40 -53.45
N LYS A 158 24.92 12.32 -52.71
CA LYS A 158 26.18 12.92 -53.07
C LYS A 158 26.72 12.40 -54.39
N GLU A 159 26.54 11.08 -54.66
CA GLU A 159 26.93 10.41 -55.92
C GLU A 159 25.91 10.66 -57.07
N GLY A 160 24.82 11.38 -56.81
CA GLY A 160 23.78 11.67 -57.83
C GLY A 160 22.91 10.48 -58.18
N VAL A 161 22.91 9.38 -57.40
CA VAL A 161 22.23 8.14 -57.69
C VAL A 161 20.77 8.15 -57.22
N ILE A 162 20.50 8.89 -56.11
CA ILE A 162 19.14 8.98 -55.52
C ILE A 162 18.64 10.43 -55.39
N PRO A 163 17.32 10.67 -55.48
CA PRO A 163 16.74 11.99 -55.39
C PRO A 163 16.66 12.49 -53.93
N THR A 164 16.56 13.82 -53.77
CA THR A 164 16.43 14.51 -52.47
C THR A 164 15.28 13.95 -51.59
N SER A 165 14.18 13.51 -52.24
CA SER A 165 13.01 12.93 -51.54
C SER A 165 13.39 11.74 -50.65
N ASN A 166 14.29 10.87 -51.14
CA ASN A 166 14.74 9.69 -50.38
C ASN A 166 15.57 10.08 -49.16
N VAL A 167 16.36 11.17 -49.28
CA VAL A 167 17.11 11.71 -48.12
C VAL A 167 16.15 12.28 -47.08
N LEU A 168 15.10 13.01 -47.51
CA LEU A 168 14.09 13.55 -46.60
C LEU A 168 13.29 12.44 -45.90
N GLU A 169 12.96 11.36 -46.64
CA GLU A 169 12.31 10.17 -46.05
C GLU A 169 13.22 9.49 -44.99
N ALA A 170 14.51 9.31 -45.32
CA ALA A 170 15.46 8.73 -44.39
C ALA A 170 15.70 9.61 -43.15
N GLN A 171 15.71 10.94 -43.31
CA GLN A 171 15.75 11.88 -42.18
C GLN A 171 14.52 11.79 -41.29
N THR A 172 13.35 11.73 -41.91
CA THR A 172 12.07 11.58 -41.17
C THR A 172 12.05 10.26 -40.38
N ALA A 173 12.49 9.16 -41.00
CA ALA A 173 12.61 7.86 -40.34
C ALA A 173 13.61 7.90 -39.18
N TRP A 174 14.74 8.58 -39.35
CA TRP A 174 15.75 8.76 -38.31
C TRP A 174 15.19 9.55 -37.12
N PHE A 175 14.51 10.69 -37.36
CA PHE A 175 13.85 11.45 -36.28
C PHE A 175 12.79 10.64 -35.54
N SER A 176 12.00 9.87 -36.27
CA SER A 176 10.98 8.99 -35.68
C SER A 176 11.62 7.89 -34.81
N ALA A 177 12.72 7.27 -35.26
CA ALA A 177 13.45 6.27 -34.50
C ALA A 177 14.10 6.87 -33.25
N GLN A 178 14.64 8.11 -33.35
CA GLN A 178 15.22 8.83 -32.23
C GLN A 178 14.17 9.15 -31.17
N ALA A 179 13.01 9.67 -31.57
CA ALA A 179 11.88 9.91 -30.66
C ALA A 179 11.44 8.62 -29.97
N GLY A 180 11.27 7.53 -30.73
CA GLY A 180 10.89 6.23 -30.17
C GLY A 180 11.91 5.64 -29.20
N LYS A 181 13.21 5.89 -29.40
CA LYS A 181 14.26 5.50 -28.43
C LYS A 181 14.15 6.29 -27.13
N ILE A 182 13.93 7.62 -27.21
CA ILE A 182 13.76 8.47 -26.03
C ILE A 182 12.52 8.03 -25.24
N ASP A 183 11.40 7.80 -25.92
CA ASP A 183 10.16 7.32 -25.28
C ASP A 183 10.39 5.98 -24.57
N ALA A 184 11.09 5.04 -25.21
CA ALA A 184 11.42 3.74 -24.60
C ALA A 184 12.35 3.89 -23.38
N GLN A 185 13.29 4.84 -23.39
CA GLN A 185 14.13 5.14 -22.22
C GLN A 185 13.31 5.70 -21.06
N ILE A 186 12.35 6.58 -21.35
CA ILE A 186 11.42 7.12 -20.35
C ILE A 186 10.58 6.00 -19.78
N ASP A 187 10.03 5.11 -20.63
CA ASP A 187 9.21 3.97 -20.20
C ASP A 187 9.97 3.04 -19.23
N VAL A 188 11.25 2.77 -19.49
CA VAL A 188 12.09 1.97 -18.57
C VAL A 188 12.20 2.66 -17.22
N LYS A 189 12.54 3.97 -17.21
CA LYS A 189 12.67 4.72 -15.95
C LYS A 189 11.37 4.81 -15.18
N MET A 190 10.25 5.02 -15.86
CA MET A 190 8.93 5.05 -15.24
C MET A 190 8.53 3.70 -14.66
N SER A 191 8.79 2.59 -15.39
CA SER A 191 8.49 1.24 -14.89
C SER A 191 9.35 0.87 -13.67
N GLU A 192 10.64 1.24 -13.65
CA GLU A 192 11.51 1.10 -12.47
C GLU A 192 10.97 1.87 -11.26
N LEU A 193 10.55 3.12 -11.46
CA LEU A 193 9.96 3.95 -10.40
C LEU A 193 8.66 3.35 -9.85
N TYR A 194 7.78 2.84 -10.72
CA TYR A 194 6.55 2.17 -10.28
C TYR A 194 6.84 0.87 -9.52
N LEU A 195 7.84 0.11 -9.94
CA LEU A 195 8.27 -1.07 -9.20
C LEU A 195 8.79 -0.69 -7.81
N ASN A 196 9.69 0.30 -7.71
CA ASN A 196 10.22 0.79 -6.45
C ASN A 196 9.12 1.33 -5.52
N LYS A 197 8.14 2.05 -6.09
CA LYS A 197 6.95 2.50 -5.37
C LYS A 197 6.13 1.32 -4.83
N SER A 198 5.91 0.30 -5.66
CA SER A 198 5.15 -0.88 -5.24
C SER A 198 5.86 -1.71 -4.16
N MET A 199 7.18 -1.66 -4.11
CA MET A 199 8.01 -2.28 -3.08
C MET A 199 8.12 -1.44 -1.79
N GLY A 200 7.60 -0.20 -1.76
CA GLY A 200 7.72 0.68 -0.60
C GLY A 200 9.14 1.20 -0.34
N ILE A 201 9.99 1.26 -1.39
CA ILE A 201 11.39 1.73 -1.28
C ILE A 201 11.49 3.23 -1.60
N LEU A 202 10.55 3.78 -2.37
CA LEU A 202 10.48 5.21 -2.62
C LEU A 202 10.04 5.95 -1.35
N LYS A 203 10.96 6.73 -0.80
CA LYS A 203 10.68 7.70 0.27
C LYS A 203 10.40 9.08 -0.31
#